data_4e47054e08df943623ec7241bd3d9ab8
#
_entry.id   4e47054e08df943623ec7241bd3d9ab8
#
_cell.length_a   1.000
_cell.length_b   1.000
_cell.length_c   1.000
_cell.angle_alpha   90.00
_cell.angle_beta   90.00
_cell.angle_gamma   90.00
#
_symmetry.space_group_name_H-M   'P 1'
#
loop_
_entity.id
_entity.type
_entity.pdbx_description
1 polymer ?
#
loop_
_entity_poly.entity_id
_entity_poly.type
_entity_poly.pdbx_seq_one_letter_code
_entity_poly.pdbx_strand_id
1 'polypeptide(L)'
;MKQVMDTLTTPEDWAAQPSGGLKFKIAHLVAPTDFSPNSERAIDYAVQLAQRLGAKLTLLHVVPEPSALDYSMEGVSVQEIQEWEKEAEIKLAEQLARAQLAYKEVAAIRLSALHPRDEIVRAATDLSADLLVISTHGYTGWKHFLFGSDAEKILEHAPCPVLVVR
;
A
#
# COMPACT_ATOMS: atom_id res chain seq x y z
N MET A 1 24.92 -40.27 -0.74
CA MET A 1 24.26 -39.02 -0.36
C MET A 1 25.28 -37.87 -0.47
N LYS A 2 25.74 -37.60 -1.68
CA LYS A 2 26.80 -36.62 -1.97
C LYS A 2 26.70 -36.25 -3.47
N GLN A 3 25.63 -35.53 -3.87
CA GLN A 3 25.49 -35.11 -5.29
C GLN A 3 24.38 -34.08 -5.50
N VAL A 4 24.27 -33.08 -4.62
CA VAL A 4 23.32 -31.96 -4.81
C VAL A 4 23.98 -30.57 -4.58
N MET A 5 25.29 -30.49 -4.35
CA MET A 5 25.92 -29.20 -4.02
C MET A 5 26.87 -28.65 -5.11
N ASP A 6 26.90 -29.24 -6.31
CA ASP A 6 27.83 -28.79 -7.36
C ASP A 6 27.19 -28.00 -8.50
N THR A 7 26.03 -27.40 -8.28
CA THR A 7 25.42 -26.47 -9.26
C THR A 7 25.10 -25.09 -8.63
N LEU A 8 25.97 -24.63 -7.73
CA LEU A 8 25.97 -23.20 -7.41
C LEU A 8 26.73 -22.51 -8.53
N THR A 9 25.99 -22.04 -9.52
CA THR A 9 26.49 -21.13 -10.56
C THR A 9 27.22 -19.97 -9.90
N THR A 10 28.42 -19.65 -10.39
CA THR A 10 29.14 -18.48 -9.90
C THR A 10 28.36 -17.21 -10.21
N PRO A 11 28.58 -16.10 -9.50
CA PRO A 11 27.91 -14.82 -9.79
C PRO A 11 28.03 -14.39 -11.26
N GLU A 12 29.01 -14.86 -11.97
CA GLU A 12 29.23 -14.60 -13.41
C GLU A 12 28.29 -15.39 -14.32
N ASP A 13 27.88 -16.60 -13.92
CA ASP A 13 27.00 -17.46 -14.72
C ASP A 13 25.54 -16.97 -14.75
N TRP A 14 25.02 -16.35 -13.70
CA TRP A 14 23.68 -15.78 -13.71
C TRP A 14 23.62 -14.44 -14.48
N ALA A 15 24.72 -13.69 -14.54
CA ALA A 15 24.82 -12.45 -15.31
C ALA A 15 24.91 -12.71 -16.83
N ALA A 16 25.36 -13.89 -17.23
CA ALA A 16 25.54 -14.30 -18.64
C ALA A 16 24.30 -14.96 -19.26
N GLN A 17 23.20 -15.16 -18.51
CA GLN A 17 21.98 -15.68 -19.12
C GLN A 17 21.39 -14.60 -20.03
N PRO A 18 21.13 -14.91 -21.34
CA PRO A 18 20.45 -13.99 -22.19
C PRO A 18 19.09 -13.73 -21.56
N SER A 19 18.92 -12.51 -21.08
CA SER A 19 17.63 -12.02 -20.62
C SER A 19 16.65 -12.03 -21.79
N GLY A 20 16.12 -13.20 -22.10
CA GLY A 20 14.83 -13.36 -22.78
C GLY A 20 13.81 -12.74 -21.82
N GLY A 21 13.94 -11.41 -21.68
CA GLY A 21 13.48 -10.66 -20.55
C GLY A 21 11.99 -10.73 -20.44
N LEU A 22 11.50 -11.33 -19.38
CA LEU A 22 10.37 -10.80 -18.69
C LEU A 22 10.71 -9.32 -18.37
N LYS A 23 10.27 -8.40 -19.22
CA LYS A 23 10.40 -6.96 -18.98
C LYS A 23 9.42 -6.60 -17.87
N PHE A 24 9.80 -6.92 -16.63
CA PHE A 24 9.05 -6.49 -15.47
C PHE A 24 9.23 -4.96 -15.35
N LYS A 25 8.18 -4.24 -15.67
CA LYS A 25 8.16 -2.78 -15.56
C LYS A 25 7.16 -2.40 -14.48
N ILE A 26 7.62 -1.79 -13.42
CA ILE A 26 6.76 -1.13 -12.46
C ILE A 26 6.51 0.28 -12.98
N ALA A 27 5.29 0.55 -13.43
CA ALA A 27 4.87 1.85 -13.96
C ALA A 27 3.91 2.58 -13.02
N HIS A 28 3.25 1.85 -12.12
CA HIS A 28 2.29 2.42 -11.18
C HIS A 28 2.40 1.75 -9.80
N LEU A 29 2.74 2.54 -8.78
CA LEU A 29 2.73 2.14 -7.38
C LEU A 29 1.45 2.65 -6.70
N VAL A 30 0.89 1.85 -5.80
CA VAL A 30 -0.18 2.28 -4.90
C VAL A 30 0.29 2.11 -3.46
N ALA A 31 0.13 3.15 -2.65
CA ALA A 31 0.51 3.17 -1.24
C ALA A 31 -0.70 3.56 -0.38
N PRO A 32 -1.36 2.57 0.25
CA PRO A 32 -2.42 2.84 1.23
C PRO A 32 -1.88 3.54 2.47
N THR A 33 -2.70 4.44 3.03
CA THR A 33 -2.39 5.17 4.26
C THR A 33 -3.56 5.17 5.23
N ASP A 34 -3.24 5.01 6.51
CA ASP A 34 -4.14 5.26 7.65
C ASP A 34 -3.68 6.47 8.48
N PHE A 35 -2.75 7.26 7.93
CA PHE A 35 -2.11 8.40 8.56
C PHE A 35 -1.27 8.06 9.81
N SER A 36 -1.00 6.79 10.06
CA SER A 36 -0.09 6.37 11.13
C SER A 36 1.36 6.66 10.76
N PRO A 37 2.27 6.78 11.76
CA PRO A 37 3.71 6.93 11.49
C PRO A 37 4.30 5.78 10.66
N ASN A 38 3.72 4.59 10.74
CA ASN A 38 4.15 3.45 9.95
C ASN A 38 3.74 3.58 8.48
N SER A 39 2.48 3.99 8.21
CA SER A 39 2.05 4.25 6.83
C SER A 39 2.77 5.45 6.22
N GLU A 40 3.10 6.49 7.01
CA GLU A 40 3.94 7.59 6.54
C GLU A 40 5.32 7.12 6.09
N ARG A 41 5.95 6.22 6.85
CA ARG A 41 7.23 5.62 6.47
C ARG A 41 7.11 4.80 5.18
N ALA A 42 6.02 4.04 5.02
CA ALA A 42 5.77 3.30 3.79
C ALA A 42 5.60 4.24 2.57
N ILE A 43 4.91 5.38 2.75
CA ILE A 43 4.80 6.42 1.72
C ILE A 43 6.17 7.00 1.36
N ASP A 44 7.01 7.32 2.34
CA ASP A 44 8.35 7.86 2.08
C ASP A 44 9.20 6.88 1.25
N TYR A 45 9.09 5.57 1.51
CA TYR A 45 9.70 4.53 0.67
C TYR A 45 9.09 4.48 -0.73
N ALA A 46 7.76 4.54 -0.83
CA ALA A 46 7.06 4.50 -2.11
C ALA A 46 7.43 5.68 -3.00
N VAL A 47 7.54 6.89 -2.43
CA VAL A 47 7.97 8.11 -3.16
C VAL A 47 9.37 7.95 -3.74
N GLN A 48 10.34 7.50 -2.93
CA GLN A 48 11.70 7.28 -3.37
C GLN A 48 11.80 6.19 -4.45
N LEU A 49 11.02 5.12 -4.30
CA LEU A 49 10.98 4.03 -5.25
C LEU A 49 10.35 4.48 -6.58
N ALA A 50 9.20 5.16 -6.53
CA ALA A 50 8.52 5.71 -7.70
C ALA A 50 9.43 6.68 -8.48
N GLN A 51 10.13 7.57 -7.77
CA GLN A 51 11.08 8.50 -8.37
C GLN A 51 12.22 7.76 -9.11
N ARG A 52 12.79 6.72 -8.51
CA ARG A 52 13.88 5.94 -9.11
C ARG A 52 13.43 5.12 -10.32
N LEU A 53 12.18 4.66 -10.32
CA LEU A 53 11.59 3.85 -11.40
C LEU A 53 10.97 4.71 -12.50
N GLY A 54 10.77 6.02 -12.28
CA GLY A 54 10.00 6.89 -13.17
C GLY A 54 8.53 6.47 -13.25
N ALA A 55 7.99 5.93 -12.16
CA ALA A 55 6.65 5.36 -12.07
C ALA A 55 5.67 6.35 -11.43
N LYS A 56 4.39 6.24 -11.73
CA LYS A 56 3.33 6.95 -11.01
C LYS A 56 3.19 6.40 -9.59
N LEU A 57 2.81 7.25 -8.65
CA LEU A 57 2.44 6.84 -7.29
C LEU A 57 1.05 7.35 -6.96
N THR A 58 0.18 6.47 -6.48
CA THR A 58 -1.11 6.84 -5.92
C THR A 58 -1.12 6.58 -4.42
N LEU A 59 -1.31 7.63 -3.62
CA LEU A 59 -1.65 7.53 -2.20
C LEU A 59 -3.13 7.18 -2.10
N LEU A 60 -3.47 6.15 -1.34
CA LEU A 60 -4.85 5.69 -1.21
C LEU A 60 -5.27 5.72 0.26
N HIS A 61 -6.32 6.48 0.58
CA HIS A 61 -6.97 6.40 1.88
C HIS A 61 -8.39 5.88 1.73
N VAL A 62 -8.76 4.91 2.56
CA VAL A 62 -10.12 4.38 2.62
C VAL A 62 -10.73 4.74 3.96
N VAL A 63 -11.74 5.59 3.95
CA VAL A 63 -12.53 5.94 5.13
C VAL A 63 -13.46 4.77 5.45
N PRO A 64 -13.42 4.21 6.68
CA PRO A 64 -14.36 3.19 7.07
C PRO A 64 -15.80 3.73 7.08
N GLU A 65 -16.70 3.03 6.41
CA GLU A 65 -18.14 3.31 6.51
C GLU A 65 -18.72 2.58 7.72
N PRO A 66 -19.50 3.25 8.59
CA PRO A 66 -20.18 2.60 9.68
C PRO A 66 -21.20 1.56 9.16
N SER A 67 -21.26 0.42 9.79
CA SER A 67 -22.30 -0.58 9.52
C SER A 67 -23.67 -0.11 10.08
N ALA A 68 -24.74 -0.77 9.64
CA ALA A 68 -26.08 -0.50 10.19
C ALA A 68 -26.15 -0.74 11.72
N LEU A 69 -25.28 -1.62 12.25
CA LEU A 69 -25.15 -1.87 13.68
C LEU A 69 -24.50 -0.68 14.41
N ASP A 70 -23.47 -0.07 13.82
CA ASP A 70 -22.78 1.08 14.41
C ASP A 70 -23.72 2.28 14.53
N TYR A 71 -24.58 2.50 13.53
CA TYR A 71 -25.64 3.50 13.61
C TYR A 71 -26.65 3.23 14.72
N SER A 72 -27.00 1.95 14.96
CA SER A 72 -28.05 1.58 15.89
C SER A 72 -27.57 1.38 17.32
N MET A 73 -26.37 0.90 17.54
CA MET A 73 -25.83 0.53 18.86
C MET A 73 -24.83 1.54 19.41
N GLU A 74 -24.00 2.15 18.56
CA GLU A 74 -22.96 3.10 18.96
C GLU A 74 -23.40 4.56 18.78
N GLY A 75 -24.54 4.80 18.12
CA GLY A 75 -25.12 6.12 17.94
C GLY A 75 -24.31 7.05 17.06
N VAL A 76 -23.51 6.49 16.14
CA VAL A 76 -22.70 7.30 15.20
C VAL A 76 -23.63 8.18 14.38
N SER A 77 -23.42 9.48 14.46
CA SER A 77 -24.21 10.48 13.76
C SER A 77 -23.67 10.75 12.35
N VAL A 78 -24.55 11.21 11.46
CA VAL A 78 -24.14 11.65 10.10
C VAL A 78 -23.11 12.79 10.18
N GLN A 79 -23.18 13.63 11.21
CA GLN A 79 -22.24 14.73 11.41
C GLN A 79 -20.83 14.22 11.73
N GLU A 80 -20.71 13.23 12.59
CA GLU A 80 -19.39 12.61 12.91
C GLU A 80 -18.76 11.97 11.68
N ILE A 81 -19.57 11.32 10.83
CA ILE A 81 -19.05 10.74 9.57
C ILE A 81 -18.51 11.85 8.64
N GLN A 82 -19.25 12.95 8.51
CA GLN A 82 -18.81 14.09 7.69
C GLN A 82 -17.53 14.72 8.25
N GLU A 83 -17.37 14.76 9.57
CA GLU A 83 -16.14 15.24 10.22
C GLU A 83 -14.95 14.30 9.92
N TRP A 84 -15.15 12.99 10.02
CA TRP A 84 -14.09 12.01 9.68
C TRP A 84 -13.68 12.09 8.21
N GLU A 85 -14.63 12.20 7.31
CA GLU A 85 -14.37 12.38 5.89
C GLU A 85 -13.56 13.65 5.60
N LYS A 86 -13.95 14.76 6.22
CA LYS A 86 -13.27 16.04 6.08
C LYS A 86 -11.86 16.02 6.68
N GLU A 87 -11.69 15.40 7.83
CA GLU A 87 -10.38 15.21 8.45
C GLU A 87 -9.47 14.36 7.57
N ALA A 88 -9.99 13.26 7.03
CA ALA A 88 -9.27 12.39 6.11
C ALA A 88 -8.84 13.13 4.84
N GLU A 89 -9.71 13.98 4.28
CA GLU A 89 -9.39 14.78 3.09
C GLU A 89 -8.25 15.76 3.37
N ILE A 90 -8.28 16.45 4.51
CA ILE A 90 -7.21 17.38 4.92
C ILE A 90 -5.89 16.64 5.08
N LYS A 91 -5.87 15.56 5.84
CA LYS A 91 -4.65 14.77 6.09
C LYS A 91 -4.08 14.19 4.79
N LEU A 92 -4.95 13.70 3.90
CA LEU A 92 -4.52 13.15 2.62
C LEU A 92 -3.93 14.25 1.71
N ALA A 93 -4.53 15.44 1.70
CA ALA A 93 -4.01 16.58 0.95
C ALA A 93 -2.63 17.02 1.48
N GLU A 94 -2.42 17.03 2.79
CA GLU A 94 -1.13 17.34 3.42
C GLU A 94 -0.06 16.30 3.05
N GLN A 95 -0.39 15.01 3.11
CA GLN A 95 0.53 13.93 2.69
C GLN A 95 0.86 14.04 1.20
N LEU A 96 -0.14 14.31 0.35
CA LEU A 96 0.07 14.51 -1.08
C LEU A 96 1.02 15.69 -1.35
N ALA A 97 0.76 16.84 -0.72
CA ALA A 97 1.60 18.02 -0.88
C ALA A 97 3.06 17.74 -0.46
N ARG A 98 3.26 17.05 0.68
CA ARG A 98 4.59 16.63 1.14
C ARG A 98 5.27 15.69 0.13
N ALA A 99 4.56 14.68 -0.35
CA ALA A 99 5.09 13.74 -1.34
C ALA A 99 5.47 14.43 -2.66
N GLN A 100 4.65 15.37 -3.12
CA GLN A 100 4.88 16.14 -4.36
C GLN A 100 6.05 17.12 -4.28
N LEU A 101 6.53 17.50 -3.10
CA LEU A 101 7.78 18.24 -2.94
C LEU A 101 8.99 17.41 -3.39
N ALA A 102 8.96 16.10 -3.18
CA ALA A 102 10.03 15.18 -3.55
C ALA A 102 9.83 14.61 -4.97
N TYR A 103 8.61 14.32 -5.38
CA TYR A 103 8.29 13.71 -6.67
C TYR A 103 6.93 14.15 -7.20
N LYS A 104 6.89 14.68 -8.44
CA LYS A 104 5.67 15.30 -9.00
C LYS A 104 4.60 14.30 -9.48
N GLU A 105 5.00 13.09 -9.88
CA GLU A 105 4.08 12.07 -10.40
C GLU A 105 3.36 11.32 -9.26
N VAL A 106 2.90 12.07 -8.26
CA VAL A 106 2.12 11.56 -7.12
C VAL A 106 0.71 12.10 -7.19
N ALA A 107 -0.26 11.21 -7.09
CA ALA A 107 -1.68 11.52 -6.94
C ALA A 107 -2.22 10.96 -5.62
N ALA A 108 -3.39 11.38 -5.20
CA ALA A 108 -4.07 10.84 -4.04
C ALA A 108 -5.55 10.55 -4.36
N ILE A 109 -6.06 9.48 -3.79
CA ILE A 109 -7.46 9.05 -3.91
C ILE A 109 -7.99 8.75 -2.51
N ARG A 110 -9.16 9.29 -2.21
CA ARG A 110 -9.96 8.93 -1.04
C ARG A 110 -11.16 8.09 -1.51
N LEU A 111 -11.35 6.97 -0.87
CA LEU A 111 -12.52 6.10 -1.04
C LEU A 111 -13.24 5.94 0.31
N SER A 112 -14.46 5.41 0.29
CA SER A 112 -15.18 5.02 1.49
C SER A 112 -15.70 3.60 1.31
N ALA A 113 -15.60 2.76 2.35
CA ALA A 113 -16.07 1.39 2.28
C ALA A 113 -16.30 0.78 3.67
N LEU A 114 -17.23 -0.16 3.75
CA LEU A 114 -17.49 -0.96 4.95
C LEU A 114 -16.27 -1.83 5.33
N HIS A 115 -15.52 -2.29 4.34
CA HIS A 115 -14.33 -3.13 4.52
C HIS A 115 -13.12 -2.50 3.82
N PRO A 116 -12.38 -1.60 4.47
CA PRO A 116 -11.29 -0.83 3.86
C PRO A 116 -10.23 -1.68 3.16
N ARG A 117 -9.87 -2.84 3.74
CA ARG A 117 -8.86 -3.74 3.15
C ARG A 117 -9.29 -4.36 1.82
N ASP A 118 -10.55 -4.75 1.70
CA ASP A 118 -11.08 -5.32 0.46
C ASP A 118 -11.14 -4.24 -0.61
N GLU A 119 -11.46 -3.01 -0.20
CA GLU A 119 -11.47 -1.84 -1.07
C GLU A 119 -10.05 -1.45 -1.55
N ILE A 120 -9.02 -1.61 -0.70
CA ILE A 120 -7.62 -1.40 -1.11
C ILE A 120 -7.24 -2.39 -2.22
N VAL A 121 -7.60 -3.67 -2.08
CA VAL A 121 -7.34 -4.70 -3.09
C VAL A 121 -8.09 -4.40 -4.39
N ARG A 122 -9.37 -4.01 -4.28
CA ARG A 122 -10.18 -3.61 -5.43
C ARG A 122 -9.58 -2.40 -6.14
N ALA A 123 -9.25 -1.35 -5.39
CA ALA A 123 -8.66 -0.14 -5.94
C ALA A 123 -7.31 -0.42 -6.63
N ALA A 124 -6.48 -1.30 -6.07
CA ALA A 124 -5.23 -1.71 -6.70
C ALA A 124 -5.47 -2.41 -8.05
N THR A 125 -6.53 -3.20 -8.16
CA THR A 125 -6.95 -3.83 -9.42
C THR A 125 -7.43 -2.78 -10.42
N ASP A 126 -8.35 -1.91 -10.01
CA ASP A 126 -8.96 -0.87 -10.87
C ASP A 126 -7.91 0.13 -11.39
N LEU A 127 -6.91 0.43 -10.58
CA LEU A 127 -5.78 1.31 -10.93
C LEU A 127 -4.70 0.59 -11.76
N SER A 128 -4.83 -0.72 -11.98
CA SER A 128 -3.79 -1.54 -12.62
C SER A 128 -2.42 -1.33 -11.94
N ALA A 129 -2.41 -1.46 -10.61
CA ALA A 129 -1.18 -1.31 -9.83
C ALA A 129 -0.17 -2.41 -10.17
N ASP A 130 1.07 -2.03 -10.41
CA ASP A 130 2.19 -2.97 -10.62
C ASP A 130 2.87 -3.35 -9.30
N LEU A 131 2.68 -2.52 -8.26
CA LEU A 131 3.24 -2.73 -6.92
C LEU A 131 2.38 -2.04 -5.85
N LEU A 132 2.02 -2.79 -4.81
CA LEU A 132 1.50 -2.22 -3.57
C LEU A 132 2.65 -2.00 -2.58
N VAL A 133 2.65 -0.84 -1.88
CA VAL A 133 3.61 -0.54 -0.81
C VAL A 133 2.85 -0.31 0.48
N ILE A 134 2.96 -1.23 1.42
CA ILE A 134 2.19 -1.20 2.68
C ILE A 134 3.10 -1.17 3.90
N SER A 135 2.60 -0.68 5.03
CA SER A 135 3.27 -0.83 6.33
C SER A 135 2.87 -2.14 7.01
N THR A 136 3.74 -2.66 7.88
CA THR A 136 3.47 -3.88 8.66
C THR A 136 2.39 -3.71 9.71
N HIS A 137 2.21 -2.47 10.24
CA HIS A 137 1.28 -2.15 11.32
C HIS A 137 0.64 -0.79 11.05
N GLY A 138 -0.67 -0.69 11.25
CA GLY A 138 -1.40 0.56 11.33
C GLY A 138 -1.51 1.06 12.78
N TYR A 139 -2.50 1.91 13.04
CA TYR A 139 -2.79 2.51 14.36
C TYR A 139 -3.03 1.47 15.48
N THR A 140 -3.48 0.27 15.15
CA THR A 140 -3.87 -0.77 16.12
C THR A 140 -2.75 -1.68 16.58
N GLY A 141 -1.50 -1.28 16.46
CA GLY A 141 -0.23 -1.96 16.81
C GLY A 141 -0.30 -3.09 17.86
N TRP A 142 -0.75 -4.26 17.48
CA TRP A 142 -0.75 -5.45 18.33
C TRP A 142 0.65 -6.06 18.37
N LYS A 143 1.21 -6.15 19.59
CA LYS A 143 2.61 -6.53 19.89
C LYS A 143 2.99 -7.99 19.56
N HIS A 144 2.07 -8.82 19.06
CA HIS A 144 2.29 -10.27 18.94
C HIS A 144 2.10 -10.88 17.54
N PHE A 145 1.71 -10.10 16.52
CA PHE A 145 1.67 -10.60 15.15
C PHE A 145 2.71 -9.86 14.30
N LEU A 146 3.43 -10.60 13.48
CA LEU A 146 4.46 -10.06 12.55
C LEU A 146 3.83 -9.12 11.50
N PHE A 147 2.54 -9.29 11.22
CA PHE A 147 1.74 -8.46 10.33
C PHE A 147 0.38 -8.17 10.99
N GLY A 148 -0.15 -6.94 10.87
CA GLY A 148 -1.53 -6.64 11.26
C GLY A 148 -2.53 -7.41 10.37
N SER A 149 -3.73 -7.68 10.88
CA SER A 149 -4.77 -8.43 10.16
C SER A 149 -5.12 -7.86 8.77
N ASP A 150 -4.96 -6.55 8.61
CA ASP A 150 -5.24 -5.87 7.34
C ASP A 150 -4.12 -6.06 6.33
N ALA A 151 -2.85 -5.99 6.77
CA ALA A 151 -1.70 -6.28 5.92
C ALA A 151 -1.69 -7.74 5.45
N GLU A 152 -2.06 -8.70 6.33
CA GLU A 152 -2.15 -10.13 5.98
C GLU A 152 -3.20 -10.38 4.89
N LYS A 153 -4.40 -9.81 5.02
CA LYS A 153 -5.45 -9.94 4.01
C LYS A 153 -5.10 -9.27 2.68
N ILE A 154 -4.44 -8.10 2.73
CA ILE A 154 -3.97 -7.45 1.51
C ILE A 154 -2.92 -8.33 0.83
N LEU A 155 -1.97 -8.93 1.58
CA LEU A 155 -0.97 -9.84 1.02
C LEU A 155 -1.58 -11.07 0.36
N GLU A 156 -2.64 -11.62 0.94
CA GLU A 156 -3.32 -12.82 0.43
C GLU A 156 -4.08 -12.57 -0.87
N HIS A 157 -4.64 -11.35 -1.04
CA HIS A 157 -5.56 -11.05 -2.14
C HIS A 157 -5.05 -9.98 -3.12
N ALA A 158 -3.83 -9.46 -2.92
CA ALA A 158 -3.28 -8.41 -3.77
C ALA A 158 -3.18 -8.86 -5.24
N PRO A 159 -3.59 -8.01 -6.21
CA PRO A 159 -3.51 -8.32 -7.64
C PRO A 159 -2.08 -8.23 -8.20
N CYS A 160 -1.14 -7.71 -7.42
CA CYS A 160 0.24 -7.45 -7.81
C CYS A 160 1.21 -7.74 -6.64
N PRO A 161 2.53 -7.75 -6.86
CA PRO A 161 3.52 -7.82 -5.80
C PRO A 161 3.29 -6.77 -4.70
N VAL A 162 3.66 -7.12 -3.47
CA VAL A 162 3.50 -6.24 -2.30
C VAL A 162 4.86 -6.03 -1.62
N LEU A 163 5.25 -4.78 -1.48
CA LEU A 163 6.40 -4.36 -0.68
C LEU A 163 5.91 -3.99 0.72
N VAL A 164 6.42 -4.70 1.71
CA VAL A 164 6.07 -4.46 3.12
C VAL A 164 7.20 -3.68 3.80
N VAL A 165 6.88 -2.50 4.30
CA VAL A 165 7.80 -1.58 4.99
C VAL A 165 7.61 -1.71 6.51
N ARG A 166 8.71 -1.86 7.25
CA ARG A 166 8.73 -1.93 8.72
C ARG A 166 9.13 -0.61 9.34
#